data_5592c77dd93463e522b9d2ce6aa6d793
#
_entry.id   5592c77dd93463e522b9d2ce6aa6d793
#
_cell.length_a   1.000
_cell.length_b   1.000
_cell.length_c   1.000
_cell.angle_alpha   90.00
_cell.angle_beta   90.00
_cell.angle_gamma   90.00
#
_symmetry.space_group_name_H-M   'P 1'
#
loop_
_entity.id
_entity.type
_entity.pdbx_description
1 polymer ?
#
loop_
_entity_poly.entity_id
_entity_poly.type
_entity_poly.pdbx_seq_one_letter_code
_entity_poly.pdbx_strand_id
1 'polypeptide(L)'
;KLADHCAAEEIVGMIFNKYIGDLESATKTRFIQQVWELLMKEFQAVCSRKPLPLAEYQKEISEMFDQTDVIPIQVPLLKKVVTYAKELAVQICREQPENLLAAERLHEFFLDNLLDYSMQQQYLLRTNLVYSNFLISNINKDMMINSNDEEKSFFSIVKNLYRVNFKSSYIYVFHSPVVHYQYEQWIMPDNLYLKSYHIGQMLQRVEPPEQQISIYSCIANRYMPQDRLYTFVMVPLFSNEEQYGLFICELDYNHFSQIYSVAPQICSAIKMTRLVKELEGNLEEARFANSRLKLISDSDELTGVYNRRGFYRAANAMLSSQESAGKGGVLILADLDNLKI
;
A
#
# COMPACT_ATOMS: atom_id res chain seq x y z
N LYS A 1 38.48 -19.26 38.31
CA LYS A 1 38.18 -20.56 37.62
C LYS A 1 37.95 -20.43 36.15
N LEU A 2 37.44 -19.29 35.64
CA LEU A 2 37.30 -19.04 34.19
C LEU A 2 38.64 -18.67 33.49
N ALA A 3 39.59 -18.12 34.24
CA ALA A 3 40.90 -17.67 33.69
C ALA A 3 41.90 -18.81 33.49
N ASP A 4 41.73 -19.97 34.09
CA ASP A 4 42.71 -21.06 34.10
C ASP A 4 42.51 -22.09 32.96
N HIS A 5 41.33 -22.13 32.29
CA HIS A 5 41.00 -22.95 31.14
C HIS A 5 40.09 -22.19 30.18
N CYS A 6 40.61 -21.10 29.62
CA CYS A 6 39.82 -20.24 28.76
C CYS A 6 39.95 -20.71 27.30
N ALA A 7 39.07 -21.59 26.85
CA ALA A 7 38.89 -21.81 25.44
C ALA A 7 37.94 -20.73 24.92
N ALA A 8 38.43 -19.83 24.07
CA ALA A 8 37.62 -18.75 23.48
C ALA A 8 36.34 -19.28 22.85
N GLU A 9 36.41 -20.45 22.24
CA GLU A 9 35.27 -21.14 21.63
C GLU A 9 34.16 -21.50 22.62
N GLU A 10 34.51 -21.95 23.84
CA GLU A 10 33.51 -22.24 24.89
C GLU A 10 32.82 -20.98 25.37
N ILE A 11 33.56 -19.86 25.51
CA ILE A 11 32.98 -18.58 25.95
C ILE A 11 32.04 -18.01 24.91
N VAL A 12 32.48 -17.94 23.65
CA VAL A 12 31.66 -17.42 22.57
C VAL A 12 30.44 -18.34 22.33
N GLY A 13 30.64 -19.67 22.40
CA GLY A 13 29.55 -20.65 22.37
C GLY A 13 28.51 -20.43 23.49
N MET A 14 28.99 -20.15 24.72
CA MET A 14 28.11 -19.83 25.84
C MET A 14 27.31 -18.55 25.61
N ILE A 15 27.93 -17.50 25.05
CA ILE A 15 27.28 -16.22 24.74
C ILE A 15 26.15 -16.44 23.72
N PHE A 16 26.44 -17.13 22.65
CA PHE A 16 25.47 -17.37 21.57
C PHE A 16 24.35 -18.31 22.02
N ASN A 17 24.66 -19.42 22.69
CA ASN A 17 23.64 -20.35 23.21
C ASN A 17 22.65 -19.70 24.18
N LYS A 18 23.13 -18.72 24.96
CA LYS A 18 22.30 -18.01 25.92
C LYS A 18 21.22 -17.13 25.26
N TYR A 19 21.54 -16.51 24.12
CA TYR A 19 20.68 -15.48 23.51
C TYR A 19 20.15 -15.83 22.13
N ILE A 20 20.84 -16.66 21.36
CA ILE A 20 20.52 -16.99 19.97
C ILE A 20 19.91 -18.40 19.85
N GLY A 21 20.17 -19.29 20.85
CA GLY A 21 19.68 -20.66 20.82
C GLY A 21 20.43 -21.50 19.79
N ASP A 22 19.72 -22.13 18.87
CA ASP A 22 20.32 -23.05 17.90
C ASP A 22 21.27 -22.34 16.94
N LEU A 23 22.58 -22.58 17.14
CA LEU A 23 23.67 -21.93 16.38
C LEU A 23 23.61 -22.20 14.89
N GLU A 24 23.16 -23.40 14.47
CA GLU A 24 23.05 -23.79 13.05
C GLU A 24 22.00 -22.96 12.31
N SER A 25 20.96 -22.52 13.00
CA SER A 25 19.93 -21.66 12.41
C SER A 25 20.34 -20.18 12.39
N ALA A 26 21.08 -19.71 13.40
CA ALA A 26 21.48 -18.31 13.56
C ALA A 26 22.65 -17.89 12.66
N THR A 27 23.58 -18.80 12.39
CA THR A 27 24.76 -18.54 11.52
C THR A 27 24.42 -18.45 10.03
N LYS A 28 23.18 -18.66 9.64
CA LYS A 28 22.72 -18.45 8.24
C LYS A 28 22.78 -16.99 7.79
N THR A 29 22.85 -16.04 8.72
CA THR A 29 22.99 -14.63 8.37
C THR A 29 24.45 -14.22 8.43
N ARG A 30 25.00 -13.76 7.32
CA ARG A 30 26.40 -13.32 7.20
C ARG A 30 26.83 -12.38 8.35
N PHE A 31 25.95 -11.48 8.78
CA PHE A 31 26.23 -10.55 9.87
C PHE A 31 26.44 -11.23 11.22
N ILE A 32 25.61 -12.20 11.58
CA ILE A 32 25.73 -12.95 12.84
C ILE A 32 27.03 -13.77 12.83
N GLN A 33 27.41 -14.33 11.68
CA GLN A 33 28.67 -15.03 11.51
C GLN A 33 29.85 -14.08 11.70
N GLN A 34 29.80 -12.87 11.15
CA GLN A 34 30.85 -11.86 11.35
C GLN A 34 30.98 -11.43 12.82
N VAL A 35 29.86 -11.28 13.53
CA VAL A 35 29.87 -11.01 14.99
C VAL A 35 30.52 -12.16 15.76
N TRP A 36 30.22 -13.41 15.40
CA TRP A 36 30.87 -14.59 15.98
C TRP A 36 32.36 -14.56 15.78
N GLU A 37 32.82 -14.35 14.55
CA GLU A 37 34.24 -14.30 14.20
C GLU A 37 34.99 -13.19 14.93
N LEU A 38 34.37 -12.01 15.06
CA LEU A 38 34.91 -10.88 15.81
C LEU A 38 35.11 -11.23 17.31
N LEU A 39 34.06 -11.78 17.95
CA LEU A 39 34.11 -12.19 19.35
C LEU A 39 35.13 -13.33 19.56
N MET A 40 35.24 -14.26 18.63
CA MET A 40 36.27 -15.31 18.66
C MET A 40 37.68 -14.75 18.66
N LYS A 41 37.99 -13.81 17.79
CA LYS A 41 39.29 -13.12 17.73
C LYS A 41 39.58 -12.36 19.03
N GLU A 42 38.60 -11.64 19.55
CA GLU A 42 38.70 -10.89 20.79
C GLU A 42 39.06 -11.83 21.98
N PHE A 43 38.24 -12.86 22.20
CA PHE A 43 38.42 -13.78 23.31
C PHE A 43 39.71 -14.61 23.19
N GLN A 44 40.15 -14.97 21.97
CA GLN A 44 41.44 -15.59 21.74
C GLN A 44 42.62 -14.70 22.18
N ALA A 45 42.55 -13.39 21.86
CA ALA A 45 43.57 -12.45 22.27
C ALA A 45 43.60 -12.28 23.80
N VAL A 46 42.42 -12.07 24.41
CA VAL A 46 42.27 -11.89 25.86
C VAL A 46 42.73 -13.12 26.65
N CYS A 47 42.31 -14.31 26.26
CA CYS A 47 42.68 -15.56 26.92
C CYS A 47 44.17 -15.86 26.75
N SER A 48 44.77 -15.50 25.61
CA SER A 48 46.20 -15.67 25.36
C SER A 48 47.04 -14.53 25.95
N ARG A 49 46.45 -13.58 26.66
CA ARG A 49 47.12 -12.37 27.21
C ARG A 49 47.89 -11.56 26.15
N LYS A 50 47.40 -11.58 24.91
CA LYS A 50 47.94 -10.76 23.83
C LYS A 50 47.21 -9.39 23.81
N PRO A 51 47.91 -8.31 23.40
CA PRO A 51 47.27 -7.01 23.29
C PRO A 51 46.13 -7.04 22.24
N LEU A 52 44.99 -6.42 22.55
CA LEU A 52 43.88 -6.26 21.62
C LEU A 52 44.21 -5.18 20.58
N PRO A 53 44.22 -5.47 19.27
CA PRO A 53 44.49 -4.49 18.22
C PRO A 53 43.20 -3.64 17.94
N LEU A 54 42.90 -2.73 18.86
CA LEU A 54 41.66 -1.96 18.90
C LEU A 54 41.33 -1.26 17.57
N ALA A 55 42.29 -0.61 16.93
CA ALA A 55 42.09 0.10 15.68
C ALA A 55 41.70 -0.82 14.51
N GLU A 56 42.25 -2.03 14.47
CA GLU A 56 41.93 -3.03 13.45
C GLU A 56 40.51 -3.55 13.65
N TYR A 57 40.12 -3.86 14.88
CA TYR A 57 38.77 -4.34 15.20
C TYR A 57 37.71 -3.27 15.00
N GLN A 58 37.99 -2.00 15.32
CA GLN A 58 37.07 -0.89 15.04
C GLN A 58 36.84 -0.72 13.53
N LYS A 59 37.89 -0.86 12.73
CA LYS A 59 37.74 -0.83 11.26
C LYS A 59 36.89 -1.99 10.77
N GLU A 60 37.11 -3.21 11.27
CA GLU A 60 36.33 -4.40 10.91
C GLU A 60 34.86 -4.24 11.27
N ILE A 61 34.55 -3.66 12.45
CA ILE A 61 33.18 -3.33 12.88
C ILE A 61 32.53 -2.32 11.91
N SER A 62 33.22 -1.25 11.56
CA SER A 62 32.67 -0.25 10.64
C SER A 62 32.36 -0.86 9.27
N GLU A 63 33.30 -1.61 8.71
CA GLU A 63 33.12 -2.31 7.43
C GLU A 63 31.96 -3.32 7.48
N MET A 64 31.73 -3.95 8.61
CA MET A 64 30.64 -4.90 8.82
C MET A 64 29.28 -4.20 8.76
N PHE A 65 29.13 -3.02 9.38
CA PHE A 65 27.88 -2.24 9.34
C PHE A 65 27.64 -1.57 7.98
N ASP A 66 28.69 -1.23 7.25
CA ASP A 66 28.59 -0.63 5.91
C ASP A 66 28.17 -1.64 4.83
N GLN A 67 28.52 -2.91 4.99
CA GLN A 67 28.36 -3.94 3.94
C GLN A 67 27.16 -4.87 4.14
N THR A 68 26.47 -4.81 5.28
CA THR A 68 25.49 -5.84 5.64
C THR A 68 24.13 -5.25 5.95
N ASP A 69 23.10 -5.82 5.33
CA ASP A 69 21.71 -5.58 5.71
C ASP A 69 21.37 -6.35 7.00
N VAL A 70 21.55 -5.70 8.14
CA VAL A 70 21.13 -6.24 9.43
C VAL A 70 19.59 -6.20 9.49
N ILE A 71 18.97 -7.34 9.74
CA ILE A 71 17.52 -7.38 9.91
C ILE A 71 17.16 -6.65 11.23
N PRO A 72 16.25 -5.67 11.22
CA PRO A 72 15.92 -4.86 12.41
C PRO A 72 15.52 -5.67 13.66
N ILE A 73 14.97 -6.88 13.46
CA ILE A 73 14.60 -7.81 14.55
C ILE A 73 15.85 -8.32 15.30
N GLN A 74 17.02 -8.35 14.66
CA GLN A 74 18.26 -8.85 15.26
C GLN A 74 18.95 -7.83 16.17
N VAL A 75 18.65 -6.54 16.03
CA VAL A 75 19.30 -5.46 16.80
C VAL A 75 19.18 -5.64 18.33
N PRO A 76 17.99 -5.89 18.91
CA PRO A 76 17.86 -6.11 20.35
C PRO A 76 18.60 -7.34 20.84
N LEU A 77 18.67 -8.37 20.01
CA LEU A 77 19.37 -9.61 20.30
C LEU A 77 20.89 -9.40 20.31
N LEU A 78 21.41 -8.75 19.27
CA LEU A 78 22.82 -8.39 19.14
C LEU A 78 23.29 -7.50 20.29
N LYS A 79 22.47 -6.53 20.68
CA LYS A 79 22.77 -5.70 21.87
C LYS A 79 22.97 -6.56 23.12
N LYS A 80 22.12 -7.56 23.36
CA LYS A 80 22.27 -8.47 24.50
C LYS A 80 23.54 -9.32 24.40
N VAL A 81 23.83 -9.85 23.21
CA VAL A 81 25.05 -10.65 22.92
C VAL A 81 26.29 -9.83 23.24
N VAL A 82 26.40 -8.63 22.68
CA VAL A 82 27.58 -7.76 22.85
C VAL A 82 27.70 -7.25 24.28
N THR A 83 26.60 -6.88 24.94
CA THR A 83 26.63 -6.47 26.36
C THR A 83 27.14 -7.60 27.26
N TYR A 84 26.68 -8.82 27.03
CA TYR A 84 27.15 -9.97 27.83
C TYR A 84 28.59 -10.34 27.51
N ALA A 85 29.02 -10.22 26.24
CA ALA A 85 30.42 -10.38 25.85
C ALA A 85 31.31 -9.37 26.59
N LYS A 86 30.89 -8.08 26.67
CA LYS A 86 31.57 -7.04 27.45
C LYS A 86 31.75 -7.44 28.91
N GLU A 87 30.69 -7.91 29.56
CA GLU A 87 30.74 -8.33 30.96
C GLU A 87 31.76 -9.44 31.20
N LEU A 88 31.79 -10.43 30.30
CA LEU A 88 32.76 -11.55 30.38
C LEU A 88 34.19 -11.10 30.10
N ALA A 89 34.40 -10.29 29.05
CA ALA A 89 35.73 -9.75 28.71
C ALA A 89 36.31 -8.93 29.86
N VAL A 90 35.50 -8.06 30.48
CA VAL A 90 35.87 -7.28 31.68
C VAL A 90 36.28 -8.20 32.85
N GLN A 91 35.54 -9.28 33.08
CA GLN A 91 35.87 -10.24 34.15
C GLN A 91 37.20 -10.96 33.91
N ILE A 92 37.47 -11.34 32.67
CA ILE A 92 38.72 -12.05 32.28
C ILE A 92 39.90 -11.10 32.30
N CYS A 93 39.72 -9.87 31.85
CA CYS A 93 40.79 -8.84 31.76
C CYS A 93 41.10 -8.14 33.07
N ARG A 94 40.53 -8.51 34.23
CA ARG A 94 40.77 -7.82 35.50
C ARG A 94 42.25 -7.65 35.88
N GLU A 95 43.09 -8.59 35.50
CA GLU A 95 44.53 -8.54 35.75
C GLU A 95 45.34 -8.05 34.54
N GLN A 96 44.68 -7.53 33.51
CA GLN A 96 45.25 -7.07 32.24
C GLN A 96 44.72 -5.64 31.93
N PRO A 97 45.24 -4.58 32.60
CA PRO A 97 44.65 -3.24 32.51
C PRO A 97 44.61 -2.66 31.09
N GLU A 98 45.57 -2.99 30.24
CA GLU A 98 45.56 -2.53 28.83
C GLU A 98 44.45 -3.20 28.02
N ASN A 99 44.29 -4.53 28.17
CA ASN A 99 43.21 -5.28 27.50
C ASN A 99 41.84 -4.94 28.05
N LEU A 100 41.73 -4.65 29.35
CA LEU A 100 40.49 -4.21 29.98
C LEU A 100 39.97 -2.93 29.32
N LEU A 101 40.82 -1.91 29.22
CA LEU A 101 40.43 -0.64 28.56
C LEU A 101 40.13 -0.81 27.07
N ALA A 102 40.92 -1.66 26.40
CA ALA A 102 40.71 -1.95 24.98
C ALA A 102 39.39 -2.68 24.72
N ALA A 103 39.06 -3.70 25.53
CA ALA A 103 37.82 -4.45 25.46
C ALA A 103 36.60 -3.55 25.74
N GLU A 104 36.65 -2.70 26.77
CA GLU A 104 35.54 -1.75 27.07
C GLU A 104 35.31 -0.82 25.87
N ARG A 105 36.35 -0.22 25.31
CA ARG A 105 36.27 0.69 24.15
C ARG A 105 35.75 -0.04 22.89
N LEU A 106 36.16 -1.28 22.69
CA LEU A 106 35.72 -2.07 21.54
C LEU A 106 34.20 -2.32 21.59
N HIS A 107 33.71 -2.75 22.74
CA HIS A 107 32.27 -3.03 22.92
C HIS A 107 31.43 -1.76 22.89
N GLU A 108 31.91 -0.65 23.44
CA GLU A 108 31.25 0.66 23.32
C GLU A 108 31.16 1.07 21.86
N PHE A 109 32.23 0.99 21.12
CA PHE A 109 32.26 1.31 19.70
C PHE A 109 31.28 0.42 18.89
N PHE A 110 31.22 -0.89 19.20
CA PHE A 110 30.26 -1.77 18.55
C PHE A 110 28.81 -1.38 18.87
N LEU A 111 28.50 -1.09 20.13
CA LEU A 111 27.16 -0.70 20.56
C LEU A 111 26.74 0.64 19.95
N ASP A 112 27.65 1.59 19.82
CA ASP A 112 27.38 2.88 19.17
C ASP A 112 27.06 2.69 17.68
N ASN A 113 27.85 1.91 16.95
CA ASN A 113 27.57 1.59 15.55
C ASN A 113 26.25 0.83 15.38
N LEU A 114 25.92 -0.10 16.30
CA LEU A 114 24.65 -0.82 16.30
C LEU A 114 23.45 0.13 16.54
N LEU A 115 23.61 1.11 17.43
CA LEU A 115 22.62 2.11 17.72
C LEU A 115 22.37 3.04 16.52
N ASP A 116 23.46 3.56 15.94
CA ASP A 116 23.42 4.45 14.78
C ASP A 116 22.77 3.74 13.58
N TYR A 117 23.16 2.50 13.32
CA TYR A 117 22.53 1.68 12.29
C TYR A 117 21.03 1.49 12.55
N SER A 118 20.64 1.17 13.79
CA SER A 118 19.24 1.01 14.18
C SER A 118 18.44 2.29 13.96
N MET A 119 18.98 3.44 14.33
CA MET A 119 18.35 4.75 14.15
C MET A 119 18.20 5.09 12.65
N GLN A 120 19.22 4.85 11.84
CA GLN A 120 19.14 5.05 10.39
C GLN A 120 18.07 4.16 9.75
N GLN A 121 18.01 2.88 10.10
CA GLN A 121 16.99 1.97 9.60
C GLN A 121 15.57 2.39 10.01
N GLN A 122 15.38 2.81 11.25
CA GLN A 122 14.09 3.32 11.71
C GLN A 122 13.69 4.60 10.97
N TYR A 123 14.64 5.50 10.73
CA TYR A 123 14.39 6.72 9.96
C TYR A 123 13.99 6.42 8.52
N LEU A 124 14.71 5.51 7.84
CA LEU A 124 14.39 5.08 6.48
C LEU A 124 13.02 4.41 6.39
N LEU A 125 12.73 3.50 7.32
CA LEU A 125 11.41 2.84 7.40
C LEU A 125 10.28 3.85 7.60
N ARG A 126 10.47 4.80 8.53
CA ARG A 126 9.47 5.84 8.80
C ARG A 126 9.27 6.75 7.59
N THR A 127 10.33 7.17 6.93
CA THR A 127 10.26 8.02 5.75
C THR A 127 9.56 7.30 4.59
N ASN A 128 9.90 6.03 4.36
CA ASN A 128 9.26 5.20 3.35
C ASN A 128 7.77 5.00 3.64
N LEU A 129 7.39 4.78 4.90
CA LEU A 129 5.97 4.65 5.29
C LEU A 129 5.19 5.94 5.07
N VAL A 130 5.76 7.10 5.44
CA VAL A 130 5.12 8.40 5.22
C VAL A 130 4.94 8.67 3.74
N TYR A 131 5.98 8.42 2.94
CA TYR A 131 5.92 8.60 1.48
C TYR A 131 4.91 7.63 0.83
N SER A 132 4.91 6.36 1.22
CA SER A 132 3.95 5.37 0.73
C SER A 132 2.52 5.76 1.07
N ASN A 133 2.25 6.17 2.31
CA ASN A 133 0.93 6.62 2.72
C ASN A 133 0.46 7.86 1.95
N PHE A 134 1.36 8.78 1.66
CA PHE A 134 1.06 9.94 0.81
C PHE A 134 0.67 9.51 -0.61
N LEU A 135 1.44 8.61 -1.24
CA LEU A 135 1.11 8.11 -2.59
C LEU A 135 -0.18 7.31 -2.60
N ILE A 136 -0.42 6.48 -1.59
CA ILE A 136 -1.64 5.69 -1.44
C ILE A 136 -2.86 6.60 -1.29
N SER A 137 -2.76 7.68 -0.52
CA SER A 137 -3.85 8.65 -0.37
C SER A 137 -4.21 9.36 -1.68
N ASN A 138 -3.26 9.48 -2.61
CA ASN A 138 -3.52 10.04 -3.93
C ASN A 138 -4.33 9.11 -4.84
N ILE A 139 -4.42 7.80 -4.55
CA ILE A 139 -5.24 6.86 -5.32
C ILE A 139 -6.69 7.34 -5.37
N ASN A 140 -7.29 7.64 -4.21
CA ASN A 140 -8.66 8.14 -4.13
C ASN A 140 -8.84 9.45 -4.90
N LYS A 141 -7.92 10.39 -4.72
CA LYS A 141 -7.95 11.69 -5.41
C LYS A 141 -7.87 11.53 -6.93
N ASP A 142 -6.92 10.74 -7.41
CA ASP A 142 -6.69 10.54 -8.84
C ASP A 142 -7.87 9.81 -9.50
N MET A 143 -8.48 8.84 -8.81
CA MET A 143 -9.68 8.17 -9.29
C MET A 143 -10.87 9.12 -9.37
N MET A 144 -11.06 10.01 -8.39
CA MET A 144 -12.15 11.00 -8.42
C MET A 144 -11.97 12.03 -9.55
N ILE A 145 -10.76 12.51 -9.78
CA ILE A 145 -10.47 13.45 -10.89
C ILE A 145 -10.78 12.80 -12.24
N ASN A 146 -10.55 11.51 -12.37
CA ASN A 146 -10.78 10.76 -13.62
C ASN A 146 -12.13 10.00 -13.62
N SER A 147 -13.07 10.33 -12.73
CA SER A 147 -14.33 9.58 -12.57
C SER A 147 -15.16 9.44 -13.85
N ASN A 148 -15.07 10.41 -14.75
CA ASN A 148 -15.74 10.37 -16.06
C ASN A 148 -15.10 9.40 -17.07
N ASP A 149 -13.88 8.91 -16.80
CA ASP A 149 -13.17 7.94 -17.61
C ASP A 149 -12.70 6.79 -16.73
N GLU A 150 -13.50 5.72 -16.73
CA GLU A 150 -13.26 4.54 -15.86
C GLU A 150 -11.86 3.96 -16.09
N GLU A 151 -11.41 3.89 -17.31
CA GLU A 151 -10.12 3.30 -17.65
C GLU A 151 -8.95 4.14 -17.15
N LYS A 152 -9.05 5.47 -17.26
CA LYS A 152 -8.05 6.38 -16.67
C LYS A 152 -8.06 6.30 -15.14
N SER A 153 -9.23 6.16 -14.54
CA SER A 153 -9.37 5.98 -13.09
C SER A 153 -8.58 4.76 -12.61
N PHE A 154 -8.80 3.59 -13.22
CA PHE A 154 -8.08 2.37 -12.86
C PHE A 154 -6.59 2.42 -13.20
N PHE A 155 -6.21 3.06 -14.29
CA PHE A 155 -4.80 3.25 -14.64
C PHE A 155 -4.05 4.10 -13.62
N SER A 156 -4.72 5.08 -12.99
CA SER A 156 -4.12 5.90 -11.94
C SER A 156 -3.72 5.09 -10.71
N ILE A 157 -4.44 4.00 -10.40
CA ILE A 157 -4.09 3.09 -9.29
C ILE A 157 -2.73 2.46 -9.55
N VAL A 158 -2.55 1.78 -10.68
CA VAL A 158 -1.30 1.07 -10.99
C VAL A 158 -0.11 2.02 -11.12
N LYS A 159 -0.35 3.26 -11.60
CA LYS A 159 0.66 4.32 -11.63
C LYS A 159 1.15 4.71 -10.24
N ASN A 160 0.26 4.80 -9.26
CA ASN A 160 0.64 5.09 -7.87
C ASN A 160 1.31 3.87 -7.22
N LEU A 161 0.84 2.65 -7.49
CA LEU A 161 1.45 1.42 -6.98
C LEU A 161 2.89 1.22 -7.48
N TYR A 162 3.14 1.48 -8.75
CA TYR A 162 4.49 1.49 -9.29
C TYR A 162 5.44 2.41 -8.52
N ARG A 163 4.96 3.61 -8.12
CA ARG A 163 5.75 4.58 -7.35
C ARG A 163 6.05 4.14 -5.91
N VAL A 164 5.25 3.24 -5.35
CA VAL A 164 5.47 2.66 -4.00
C VAL A 164 6.19 1.30 -4.04
N ASN A 165 6.97 1.05 -5.10
CA ASN A 165 7.85 -0.11 -5.25
C ASN A 165 7.14 -1.48 -5.33
N PHE A 166 5.90 -1.52 -5.79
CA PHE A 166 5.33 -2.80 -6.21
C PHE A 166 6.05 -3.26 -7.49
N LYS A 167 6.53 -4.50 -7.53
CA LYS A 167 7.21 -5.08 -8.70
C LYS A 167 6.25 -5.29 -9.86
N SER A 168 5.05 -5.79 -9.53
CA SER A 168 3.92 -5.87 -10.44
C SER A 168 2.61 -5.77 -9.67
N SER A 169 1.56 -5.30 -10.34
CA SER A 169 0.22 -5.24 -9.75
C SER A 169 -0.86 -5.35 -10.82
N TYR A 170 -1.99 -5.94 -10.44
CA TYR A 170 -3.13 -6.22 -11.29
C TYR A 170 -4.41 -5.89 -10.54
N ILE A 171 -5.27 -5.06 -11.16
CA ILE A 171 -6.55 -4.66 -10.59
C ILE A 171 -7.67 -5.36 -11.32
N TYR A 172 -8.26 -6.33 -10.67
CA TYR A 172 -9.44 -7.05 -11.14
C TYR A 172 -10.68 -6.54 -10.43
N VAL A 173 -11.75 -6.33 -11.17
CA VAL A 173 -13.04 -5.97 -10.59
C VAL A 173 -14.13 -6.93 -11.05
N PHE A 174 -15.16 -7.11 -10.24
CA PHE A 174 -16.38 -7.78 -10.64
C PHE A 174 -17.28 -6.84 -11.44
N HIS A 175 -18.13 -7.39 -12.29
CA HIS A 175 -19.14 -6.63 -13.01
C HIS A 175 -20.03 -5.84 -12.05
N SER A 176 -20.49 -6.51 -11.01
CA SER A 176 -21.21 -5.92 -9.87
C SER A 176 -20.59 -6.41 -8.57
N PRO A 177 -20.64 -5.62 -7.47
CA PRO A 177 -20.16 -6.08 -6.17
C PRO A 177 -20.89 -7.36 -5.74
N VAL A 178 -20.16 -8.27 -5.14
CA VAL A 178 -20.69 -9.51 -4.57
C VAL A 178 -20.89 -9.30 -3.07
N VAL A 179 -22.12 -9.47 -2.61
CA VAL A 179 -22.46 -9.31 -1.20
C VAL A 179 -22.22 -10.62 -0.47
N HIS A 180 -21.55 -10.56 0.66
CA HIS A 180 -21.27 -11.68 1.55
C HIS A 180 -22.08 -11.53 2.85
N TYR A 181 -23.12 -12.29 2.99
CA TYR A 181 -23.82 -12.37 4.26
C TYR A 181 -23.24 -13.46 5.14
N GLN A 182 -23.16 -13.23 6.42
CA GLN A 182 -22.45 -14.07 7.41
C GLN A 182 -22.93 -15.54 7.44
N TYR A 183 -24.13 -15.82 6.97
CA TYR A 183 -24.75 -17.16 7.00
C TYR A 183 -25.13 -17.71 5.62
N GLU A 184 -24.77 -16.99 4.54
CA GLU A 184 -25.07 -17.44 3.19
C GLU A 184 -23.84 -18.02 2.52
N GLN A 185 -24.05 -19.01 1.66
CA GLN A 185 -22.95 -19.58 0.86
C GLN A 185 -22.47 -18.51 -0.11
N TRP A 186 -21.18 -18.19 -0.05
CA TRP A 186 -20.56 -17.32 -1.01
C TRP A 186 -20.52 -17.97 -2.40
N ILE A 187 -21.10 -17.29 -3.37
CA ILE A 187 -21.07 -17.70 -4.77
C ILE A 187 -19.99 -16.88 -5.48
N MET A 188 -18.94 -17.55 -5.87
CA MET A 188 -17.82 -16.96 -6.58
C MET A 188 -18.22 -16.63 -8.02
N PRO A 189 -18.05 -15.38 -8.51
CA PRO A 189 -18.31 -15.05 -9.90
C PRO A 189 -17.35 -15.78 -10.84
N ASP A 190 -17.83 -16.25 -11.99
CA ASP A 190 -17.02 -16.98 -12.97
C ASP A 190 -15.97 -16.08 -13.65
N ASN A 191 -16.25 -14.79 -13.74
CA ASN A 191 -15.44 -13.83 -14.48
C ASN A 191 -15.01 -12.64 -13.65
N LEU A 192 -13.78 -12.20 -13.91
CA LEU A 192 -13.16 -10.96 -13.44
C LEU A 192 -12.87 -10.06 -14.63
N TYR A 193 -12.80 -8.76 -14.39
CA TYR A 193 -12.42 -7.77 -15.40
C TYR A 193 -11.09 -7.13 -14.99
N LEU A 194 -10.02 -7.47 -15.70
CA LEU A 194 -8.72 -6.85 -15.52
C LEU A 194 -8.75 -5.43 -16.10
N LYS A 195 -8.75 -4.43 -15.26
CA LYS A 195 -8.85 -3.02 -15.68
C LYS A 195 -7.49 -2.45 -16.05
N SER A 196 -6.49 -2.71 -15.22
CA SER A 196 -5.14 -2.20 -15.42
C SER A 196 -4.13 -3.06 -14.69
N TYR A 197 -2.89 -3.03 -15.16
CA TYR A 197 -1.77 -3.72 -14.55
C TYR A 197 -0.45 -3.00 -14.81
N HIS A 198 0.56 -3.31 -14.01
CA HIS A 198 1.95 -2.99 -14.35
C HIS A 198 2.88 -4.15 -14.03
N ILE A 199 3.95 -4.26 -14.81
CA ILE A 199 5.07 -5.18 -14.62
C ILE A 199 6.34 -4.37 -14.74
N GLY A 200 7.08 -4.21 -13.64
CA GLY A 200 8.21 -3.28 -13.59
C GLY A 200 7.79 -1.88 -14.05
N GLN A 201 8.45 -1.33 -15.05
CA GLN A 201 8.17 0.01 -15.59
C GLN A 201 7.04 0.04 -16.64
N MET A 202 6.57 -1.13 -17.08
CA MET A 202 5.51 -1.23 -18.07
C MET A 202 4.15 -1.08 -17.39
N LEU A 203 3.49 0.06 -17.58
CA LEU A 203 2.15 0.34 -17.08
C LEU A 203 1.16 0.24 -18.24
N GLN A 204 0.10 -0.54 -18.04
CA GLN A 204 -0.88 -0.82 -19.09
C GLN A 204 -2.31 -0.75 -18.53
N ARG A 205 -3.21 -0.24 -19.34
CA ARG A 205 -4.65 -0.43 -19.19
C ARG A 205 -5.10 -1.52 -20.16
N VAL A 206 -6.15 -2.22 -19.82
CA VAL A 206 -6.70 -3.28 -20.66
C VAL A 206 -7.97 -2.77 -21.32
N GLU A 207 -8.04 -2.86 -22.63
CA GLU A 207 -9.20 -2.40 -23.41
C GLU A 207 -10.43 -3.29 -23.11
N PRO A 208 -11.65 -2.73 -23.07
CA PRO A 208 -12.86 -3.43 -22.64
C PRO A 208 -13.07 -4.82 -23.23
N PRO A 209 -12.86 -5.08 -24.54
CA PRO A 209 -13.04 -6.42 -25.12
C PRO A 209 -12.11 -7.50 -24.53
N GLU A 210 -10.96 -7.08 -23.99
CA GLU A 210 -9.92 -7.97 -23.48
C GLU A 210 -9.90 -8.09 -21.96
N GLN A 211 -10.72 -7.31 -21.26
CA GLN A 211 -10.72 -7.24 -19.79
C GLN A 211 -11.24 -8.53 -19.13
N GLN A 212 -12.16 -9.21 -19.79
CA GLN A 212 -12.82 -10.39 -19.19
C GLN A 212 -11.87 -11.57 -19.09
N ILE A 213 -11.67 -12.06 -17.89
CA ILE A 213 -10.79 -13.19 -17.56
C ILE A 213 -11.54 -14.09 -16.60
N SER A 214 -11.46 -15.42 -16.85
CA SER A 214 -12.01 -16.40 -15.91
C SER A 214 -11.27 -16.26 -14.57
N ILE A 215 -12.02 -16.36 -13.46
CA ILE A 215 -11.44 -16.31 -12.13
C ILE A 215 -10.39 -17.39 -11.90
N TYR A 216 -10.55 -18.57 -12.52
CA TYR A 216 -9.58 -19.66 -12.45
C TYR A 216 -8.27 -19.37 -13.18
N SER A 217 -8.27 -18.38 -14.07
CA SER A 217 -7.09 -17.93 -14.84
C SER A 217 -6.51 -16.60 -14.36
N CYS A 218 -6.99 -16.06 -13.25
CA CYS A 218 -6.57 -14.73 -12.79
C CYS A 218 -5.06 -14.62 -12.48
N ILE A 219 -4.42 -15.74 -12.11
CA ILE A 219 -2.98 -15.83 -11.84
C ILE A 219 -2.19 -16.55 -12.94
N ALA A 220 -2.84 -16.99 -14.01
CA ALA A 220 -2.23 -17.74 -15.10
C ALA A 220 -2.81 -17.33 -16.45
N ASN A 221 -2.57 -16.08 -16.86
CA ASN A 221 -3.05 -15.51 -18.11
C ASN A 221 -1.92 -14.79 -18.86
N ARG A 222 -2.21 -14.32 -20.08
CA ARG A 222 -1.24 -13.67 -20.97
C ARG A 222 -0.62 -12.36 -20.41
N TYR A 223 -1.24 -11.76 -19.40
CA TYR A 223 -0.75 -10.53 -18.79
C TYR A 223 0.21 -10.75 -17.63
N MET A 224 0.41 -12.03 -17.22
CA MET A 224 1.35 -12.37 -16.16
C MET A 224 2.78 -12.50 -16.72
N PRO A 225 3.84 -12.31 -15.89
CA PRO A 225 5.22 -12.52 -16.32
C PRO A 225 5.40 -13.93 -16.87
N GLN A 226 6.00 -14.07 -18.06
CA GLN A 226 6.23 -15.38 -18.71
C GLN A 226 7.71 -15.78 -18.70
N ASP A 227 8.60 -14.86 -18.35
CA ASP A 227 10.06 -14.94 -18.49
C ASP A 227 10.78 -15.26 -17.18
N ARG A 228 10.08 -15.29 -16.05
CA ARG A 228 10.68 -15.47 -14.72
C ARG A 228 9.71 -16.12 -13.72
N LEU A 229 10.28 -16.65 -12.63
CA LEU A 229 9.51 -17.06 -11.47
C LEU A 229 9.03 -15.83 -10.69
N TYR A 230 7.83 -15.92 -10.14
CA TYR A 230 7.22 -14.85 -9.35
C TYR A 230 6.40 -15.44 -8.19
N THR A 231 6.20 -14.61 -7.16
CA THR A 231 5.31 -14.91 -6.05
C THR A 231 4.31 -13.78 -5.93
N PHE A 232 3.03 -14.09 -6.09
CA PHE A 232 1.95 -13.13 -5.94
C PHE A 232 1.27 -13.22 -4.58
N VAL A 233 0.86 -12.07 -4.10
CA VAL A 233 -0.11 -11.93 -3.02
C VAL A 233 -1.44 -11.52 -3.64
N MET A 234 -2.48 -12.28 -3.33
CA MET A 234 -3.85 -11.99 -3.77
C MET A 234 -4.64 -11.47 -2.57
N VAL A 235 -5.27 -10.31 -2.75
CA VAL A 235 -6.04 -9.64 -1.71
C VAL A 235 -7.44 -9.35 -2.25
N PRO A 236 -8.48 -9.87 -1.63
CA PRO A 236 -9.85 -9.50 -1.99
C PRO A 236 -10.13 -8.04 -1.57
N LEU A 237 -10.82 -7.31 -2.44
CA LEU A 237 -11.17 -5.92 -2.23
C LEU A 237 -12.56 -5.82 -1.60
N PHE A 238 -12.62 -5.74 -0.27
CA PHE A 238 -13.85 -5.65 0.51
C PHE A 238 -14.11 -4.22 1.02
N SER A 239 -15.39 -3.83 1.00
CA SER A 239 -15.90 -2.72 1.79
C SER A 239 -17.15 -3.19 2.53
N ASN A 240 -17.04 -3.40 3.83
CA ASN A 240 -18.02 -4.11 4.65
C ASN A 240 -18.31 -5.51 4.10
N GLU A 241 -19.55 -5.82 3.77
CA GLU A 241 -20.03 -7.11 3.24
C GLU A 241 -19.90 -7.22 1.72
N GLU A 242 -19.49 -6.15 1.03
CA GLU A 242 -19.40 -6.10 -0.42
C GLU A 242 -17.96 -6.33 -0.90
N GLN A 243 -17.78 -7.31 -1.77
CA GLN A 243 -16.54 -7.55 -2.50
C GLN A 243 -16.62 -6.95 -3.89
N TYR A 244 -15.65 -6.09 -4.21
CA TYR A 244 -15.58 -5.36 -5.47
C TYR A 244 -14.69 -6.02 -6.51
N GLY A 245 -13.79 -6.91 -6.09
CA GLY A 245 -12.84 -7.57 -6.96
C GLY A 245 -11.65 -8.14 -6.21
N LEU A 246 -10.52 -8.24 -6.93
CA LEU A 246 -9.25 -8.76 -6.42
C LEU A 246 -8.10 -7.80 -6.77
N PHE A 247 -7.22 -7.60 -5.83
CA PHE A 247 -5.91 -6.98 -6.03
C PHE A 247 -4.84 -8.05 -5.99
N ILE A 248 -4.07 -8.21 -7.07
CA ILE A 248 -2.96 -9.16 -7.15
C ILE A 248 -1.68 -8.35 -7.30
N CYS A 249 -0.68 -8.62 -6.48
CA CYS A 249 0.56 -7.87 -6.52
C CYS A 249 1.77 -8.73 -6.18
N GLU A 250 2.93 -8.28 -6.67
CA GLU A 250 4.24 -8.78 -6.33
C GLU A 250 5.03 -7.67 -5.66
N LEU A 251 5.59 -7.96 -4.49
CA LEU A 251 6.38 -7.01 -3.72
C LEU A 251 7.45 -7.74 -2.91
N ASP A 252 8.44 -6.99 -2.47
CA ASP A 252 9.47 -7.51 -1.59
C ASP A 252 8.93 -7.71 -0.16
N TYR A 253 9.53 -8.63 0.57
CA TYR A 253 9.16 -8.95 1.95
C TYR A 253 9.11 -7.70 2.85
N ASN A 254 10.05 -6.78 2.69
CA ASN A 254 10.12 -5.54 3.48
C ASN A 254 8.94 -4.58 3.24
N HIS A 255 8.19 -4.75 2.16
CA HIS A 255 7.05 -3.92 1.77
C HIS A 255 5.70 -4.61 1.97
N PHE A 256 5.69 -5.85 2.51
CA PHE A 256 4.46 -6.63 2.68
C PHE A 256 3.39 -5.91 3.52
N SER A 257 3.82 -5.15 4.54
CA SER A 257 2.90 -4.36 5.37
C SER A 257 2.13 -3.27 4.60
N GLN A 258 2.62 -2.84 3.43
CA GLN A 258 1.95 -1.83 2.60
C GLN A 258 0.62 -2.33 2.04
N ILE A 259 0.45 -3.64 1.87
CA ILE A 259 -0.81 -4.25 1.39
C ILE A 259 -1.99 -3.85 2.28
N TYR A 260 -1.79 -3.84 3.61
CA TYR A 260 -2.84 -3.48 4.55
C TYR A 260 -3.30 -2.02 4.42
N SER A 261 -2.46 -1.15 3.89
CA SER A 261 -2.80 0.25 3.61
C SER A 261 -3.35 0.43 2.20
N VAL A 262 -2.81 -0.30 1.22
CA VAL A 262 -3.14 -0.16 -0.21
C VAL A 262 -4.50 -0.76 -0.54
N ALA A 263 -4.78 -1.99 -0.13
CA ALA A 263 -6.01 -2.70 -0.52
C ALA A 263 -7.29 -1.98 -0.07
N PRO A 264 -7.41 -1.47 1.18
CA PRO A 264 -8.56 -0.68 1.59
C PRO A 264 -8.72 0.62 0.80
N GLN A 265 -7.61 1.28 0.42
CA GLN A 265 -7.67 2.52 -0.37
C GLN A 265 -8.15 2.25 -1.79
N ILE A 266 -7.65 1.19 -2.44
CA ILE A 266 -8.15 0.76 -3.75
C ILE A 266 -9.64 0.45 -3.67
N CYS A 267 -10.05 -0.34 -2.68
CA CYS A 267 -11.45 -0.70 -2.50
C CYS A 267 -12.34 0.53 -2.28
N SER A 268 -11.92 1.44 -1.39
CA SER A 268 -12.63 2.70 -1.13
C SER A 268 -12.75 3.55 -2.38
N ALA A 269 -11.69 3.65 -3.18
CA ALA A 269 -11.70 4.39 -4.43
C ALA A 269 -12.66 3.79 -5.47
N ILE A 270 -12.68 2.46 -5.62
CA ILE A 270 -13.60 1.75 -6.51
C ILE A 270 -15.05 1.97 -6.07
N LYS A 271 -15.32 1.81 -4.77
CA LYS A 271 -16.67 2.03 -4.21
C LYS A 271 -17.14 3.46 -4.46
N MET A 272 -16.30 4.45 -4.16
CA MET A 272 -16.62 5.85 -4.35
C MET A 272 -16.92 6.20 -5.81
N THR A 273 -16.10 5.71 -6.74
CA THR A 273 -16.34 5.91 -8.18
C THR A 273 -17.66 5.32 -8.64
N ARG A 274 -18.02 4.13 -8.15
CA ARG A 274 -19.33 3.51 -8.46
C ARG A 274 -20.49 4.31 -7.88
N LEU A 275 -20.41 4.74 -6.62
CA LEU A 275 -21.44 5.54 -5.98
C LEU A 275 -21.66 6.88 -6.70
N VAL A 276 -20.60 7.54 -7.14
CA VAL A 276 -20.69 8.78 -7.92
C VAL A 276 -21.43 8.53 -9.23
N LYS A 277 -21.08 7.49 -9.98
CA LYS A 277 -21.78 7.13 -11.24
C LYS A 277 -23.24 6.80 -11.03
N GLU A 278 -23.57 6.05 -9.99
CA GLU A 278 -24.95 5.72 -9.63
C GLU A 278 -25.76 6.98 -9.28
N LEU A 279 -25.15 7.87 -8.49
CA LEU A 279 -25.78 9.15 -8.13
C LEU A 279 -26.02 10.03 -9.36
N GLU A 280 -25.07 10.12 -10.28
CA GLU A 280 -25.21 10.86 -11.54
C GLU A 280 -26.33 10.29 -12.39
N GLY A 281 -26.41 8.95 -12.54
CA GLY A 281 -27.49 8.29 -13.25
C GLY A 281 -28.87 8.57 -12.64
N ASN A 282 -29.00 8.42 -11.32
CA ASN A 282 -30.26 8.73 -10.61
C ASN A 282 -30.65 10.19 -10.75
N LEU A 283 -29.71 11.13 -10.75
CA LEU A 283 -29.94 12.54 -10.94
C LEU A 283 -30.46 12.85 -12.35
N GLU A 284 -29.91 12.21 -13.37
CA GLU A 284 -30.38 12.35 -14.76
C GLU A 284 -31.79 11.80 -14.92
N GLU A 285 -32.08 10.63 -14.38
CA GLU A 285 -33.44 10.06 -14.38
C GLU A 285 -34.44 10.96 -13.68
N ALA A 286 -34.08 11.49 -12.50
CA ALA A 286 -34.94 12.42 -11.76
C ALA A 286 -35.19 13.73 -12.55
N ARG A 287 -34.17 14.26 -13.23
CA ARG A 287 -34.31 15.45 -14.11
C ARG A 287 -35.21 15.16 -15.29
N PHE A 288 -35.04 14.00 -15.93
CA PHE A 288 -35.94 13.59 -17.04
C PHE A 288 -37.39 13.43 -16.58
N ALA A 289 -37.61 12.71 -15.48
CA ALA A 289 -38.96 12.56 -14.91
C ALA A 289 -39.61 13.91 -14.54
N ASN A 290 -38.85 14.80 -13.93
CA ASN A 290 -39.33 16.15 -13.56
C ASN A 290 -39.65 16.99 -14.80
N SER A 291 -38.83 16.90 -15.86
CA SER A 291 -39.11 17.58 -17.14
C SER A 291 -40.39 17.06 -17.78
N ARG A 292 -40.60 15.74 -17.76
CA ARG A 292 -41.82 15.11 -18.27
C ARG A 292 -43.05 15.50 -17.48
N LEU A 293 -42.95 15.52 -16.15
CA LEU A 293 -44.04 15.99 -15.27
C LEU A 293 -44.41 17.46 -15.54
N LYS A 294 -43.38 18.31 -15.76
CA LYS A 294 -43.62 19.71 -16.15
C LYS A 294 -44.39 19.84 -17.46
N LEU A 295 -44.01 19.07 -18.48
CA LEU A 295 -44.73 19.08 -19.76
C LEU A 295 -46.18 18.66 -19.61
N ILE A 296 -46.46 17.56 -18.90
CA ILE A 296 -47.84 17.09 -18.63
C ILE A 296 -48.61 18.13 -17.82
N SER A 297 -47.99 18.72 -16.80
CA SER A 297 -48.63 19.74 -15.94
C SER A 297 -48.90 21.08 -16.65
N ASP A 298 -48.13 21.39 -17.70
CA ASP A 298 -48.21 22.69 -18.41
C ASP A 298 -48.98 22.60 -19.74
N SER A 299 -49.30 21.37 -20.21
CA SER A 299 -50.02 21.14 -21.48
C SER A 299 -51.45 20.71 -21.21
N ASP A 300 -52.33 20.97 -22.17
CA ASP A 300 -53.67 20.43 -22.27
C ASP A 300 -53.58 19.04 -22.91
N GLU A 301 -54.22 18.03 -22.28
CA GLU A 301 -54.11 16.63 -22.68
C GLU A 301 -54.71 16.34 -24.07
N LEU A 302 -55.69 17.13 -24.51
CA LEU A 302 -56.37 16.92 -25.79
C LEU A 302 -55.68 17.59 -26.96
N THR A 303 -55.15 18.78 -26.75
CA THR A 303 -54.63 19.63 -27.83
C THR A 303 -53.13 19.71 -27.86
N GLY A 304 -52.46 19.35 -26.79
CA GLY A 304 -51.00 19.40 -26.65
C GLY A 304 -50.40 20.82 -26.53
N VAL A 305 -51.26 21.86 -26.57
CA VAL A 305 -50.84 23.26 -26.33
C VAL A 305 -50.74 23.55 -24.84
N TYR A 306 -50.08 24.65 -24.46
CA TYR A 306 -50.04 25.04 -23.05
C TYR A 306 -51.43 25.21 -22.47
N ASN A 307 -51.69 24.58 -21.34
CA ASN A 307 -52.84 24.91 -20.52
C ASN A 307 -52.65 26.28 -19.85
N ARG A 308 -53.65 26.76 -19.11
CA ARG A 308 -53.58 28.07 -18.45
C ARG A 308 -52.33 28.26 -17.62
N ARG A 309 -51.90 27.23 -16.87
CA ARG A 309 -50.72 27.26 -16.03
C ARG A 309 -49.41 27.33 -16.84
N GLY A 310 -49.28 26.51 -17.87
CA GLY A 310 -48.16 26.48 -18.79
C GLY A 310 -48.00 27.80 -19.53
N PHE A 311 -49.11 28.38 -19.99
CA PHE A 311 -49.13 29.69 -20.63
C PHE A 311 -48.58 30.78 -19.72
N TYR A 312 -49.09 30.93 -18.49
CA TYR A 312 -48.57 31.94 -17.55
C TYR A 312 -47.10 31.77 -17.23
N ARG A 313 -46.63 30.52 -17.08
CA ARG A 313 -45.21 30.23 -16.82
C ARG A 313 -44.32 30.65 -18.01
N ALA A 314 -44.70 30.25 -19.22
CA ALA A 314 -43.97 30.59 -20.44
C ALA A 314 -43.95 32.11 -20.69
N ALA A 315 -45.09 32.78 -20.54
CA ALA A 315 -45.19 34.22 -20.70
C ALA A 315 -44.36 34.99 -19.69
N ASN A 316 -44.39 34.59 -18.41
CA ASN A 316 -43.56 35.22 -17.39
C ASN A 316 -42.04 34.98 -17.63
N ALA A 317 -41.65 33.78 -18.05
CA ALA A 317 -40.27 33.49 -18.40
C ALA A 317 -39.81 34.36 -19.60
N MET A 318 -40.65 34.52 -20.61
CA MET A 318 -40.36 35.34 -21.77
C MET A 318 -40.24 36.84 -21.39
N LEU A 319 -41.12 37.34 -20.54
CA LEU A 319 -41.08 38.73 -20.08
C LEU A 319 -39.89 39.03 -19.17
N SER A 320 -39.42 38.04 -18.43
CA SER A 320 -38.29 38.17 -17.48
C SER A 320 -36.91 37.93 -18.16
N SER A 321 -36.85 37.48 -19.41
CA SER A 321 -35.61 37.23 -20.12
C SER A 321 -34.93 38.53 -20.50
N GLN A 322 -33.58 38.57 -20.41
CA GLN A 322 -32.77 39.72 -20.81
C GLN A 322 -32.94 40.07 -22.31
N GLU A 323 -33.27 39.08 -23.15
CA GLU A 323 -33.52 39.27 -24.59
C GLU A 323 -34.80 40.06 -24.86
N SER A 324 -35.75 40.04 -23.92
CA SER A 324 -37.02 40.75 -24.00
C SER A 324 -37.04 42.11 -23.31
N ALA A 325 -35.91 42.48 -22.66
CA ALA A 325 -35.82 43.75 -21.92
C ALA A 325 -35.98 44.95 -22.87
N GLY A 326 -37.04 45.69 -22.70
CA GLY A 326 -37.38 46.87 -23.53
C GLY A 326 -38.16 46.59 -24.82
N LYS A 327 -38.57 45.32 -25.09
CA LYS A 327 -39.43 44.97 -26.21
C LYS A 327 -40.87 44.83 -25.73
N GLY A 328 -41.80 45.45 -26.44
CA GLY A 328 -43.22 45.24 -26.19
C GLY A 328 -43.70 43.89 -26.71
N GLY A 329 -44.70 43.31 -26.08
CA GLY A 329 -45.42 42.11 -26.52
C GLY A 329 -46.89 42.38 -26.76
N VAL A 330 -47.55 41.57 -27.60
CA VAL A 330 -48.97 41.60 -27.80
C VAL A 330 -49.56 40.29 -27.30
N LEU A 331 -50.57 40.39 -26.43
CA LEU A 331 -51.37 39.25 -25.99
C LEU A 331 -52.68 39.23 -26.76
N ILE A 332 -52.95 38.13 -27.44
CA ILE A 332 -54.21 37.93 -28.15
C ILE A 332 -55.09 36.93 -27.38
N LEU A 333 -56.24 37.31 -27.00
CA LEU A 333 -57.27 36.43 -26.42
C LEU A 333 -58.34 36.15 -27.49
N ALA A 334 -58.52 34.87 -27.81
CA ALA A 334 -59.53 34.44 -28.74
C ALA A 334 -60.57 33.53 -28.03
N ASP A 335 -61.81 33.70 -28.29
CA ASP A 335 -62.89 32.85 -27.82
C ASP A 335 -63.75 32.38 -29.01
N LEU A 336 -64.27 31.15 -28.92
CA LEU A 336 -65.06 30.54 -29.99
C LEU A 336 -66.51 30.59 -29.56
N ASP A 337 -67.33 31.38 -30.30
CA ASP A 337 -68.76 31.47 -30.09
C ASP A 337 -69.47 30.16 -30.44
N ASN A 338 -70.48 29.79 -29.64
CA ASN A 338 -71.35 28.63 -29.87
C ASN A 338 -70.67 27.23 -29.85
N LEU A 339 -69.66 27.05 -29.06
CA LEU A 339 -68.96 25.72 -28.94
C LEU A 339 -69.78 24.70 -28.12
N LYS A 340 -70.87 25.12 -27.48
CA LYS A 340 -71.79 24.19 -26.78
C LYS A 340 -72.90 23.79 -27.76
N ILE A 341 -72.78 22.61 -28.33
CA ILE A 341 -73.83 21.84 -28.92
C ILE A 341 -74.33 20.86 -27.89
#